data_0766dd9c5a80f67a2ef1dd27f4caf8fa
#
_entry.id   0766dd9c5a80f67a2ef1dd27f4caf8fa
#
_cell.length_a   1.000
_cell.length_b   1.000
_cell.length_c   1.000
_cell.angle_alpha   90.00
_cell.angle_beta   90.00
_cell.angle_gamma   90.00
#
_symmetry.space_group_name_H-M   'P 1'
#
loop_
_entity.id
_entity.type
_entity.pdbx_description
1 polymer ?
#
loop_
_entity_poly.entity_id
_entity_poly.type
_entity_poly.pdbx_seq_one_letter_code
_entity_poly.pdbx_strand_id
1 'polypeptide(L)'
;MRHLLALLMLAAGPTFAQTEDTPEQTPAINVVSGNPAAVNIDAGTGQLGELIGLTPDTGFRLGGVLLADFNWLVTGGKEPGKTGWNFLFILGGNVDLDKTIGLPGAEVGSQFLLYKGYDVNGQAGSVLGYNSLEASPPLGRTELYQLWWRQALLDDRLTIRVGKSVPTIDFTNVLAPIPVENEPFPVPSLSGLIYTPAFVNPTTEGAMPGYYDSAWGVTLNITPIEQFYVNWGIYDGSLASGFTTGDHAFPHFNGTYFMIAEMGGTWKLGEDELLGRAGFGGWQQTGNLTNGTITEDGTYGFYGFAAQTIWQETGHADESGQGIIGFFQWGINDSETMPFNGFMGAGATAFGVIPSRPNDTIGVGAAYGWLNPNNFQRDHELMLQTYYQAQVFDNLFVQPVVTYIKDPGASPSYSDAWALSFRVTVLF
;
A
#
# COMPACT_ATOMS: atom_id res chain seq x y z
N MET A 1 19.07 11.77 -18.02
CA MET A 1 20.04 10.97 -17.28
C MET A 1 21.02 11.77 -16.43
N ARG A 2 21.72 12.82 -16.95
CA ARG A 2 22.66 13.62 -16.12
C ARG A 2 22.03 14.39 -14.97
N HIS A 3 20.79 14.84 -15.07
CA HIS A 3 20.08 15.58 -14.01
C HIS A 3 19.44 14.68 -12.94
N LEU A 4 19.14 13.42 -13.25
CA LEU A 4 18.62 12.45 -12.28
C LEU A 4 19.72 12.00 -11.29
N LEU A 5 20.97 11.86 -11.79
CA LEU A 5 22.12 11.56 -10.92
C LEU A 5 22.43 12.70 -9.94
N ALA A 6 22.13 13.96 -10.32
CA ALA A 6 22.35 15.10 -9.43
C ALA A 6 21.36 15.15 -8.25
N LEU A 7 20.11 14.66 -8.45
CA LEU A 7 19.13 14.55 -7.37
C LEU A 7 19.50 13.43 -6.37
N LEU A 8 20.06 12.33 -6.86
CA LEU A 8 20.55 11.24 -6.02
C LEU A 8 21.78 11.62 -5.18
N MET A 9 22.61 12.56 -5.63
CA MET A 9 23.77 13.04 -4.88
C MET A 9 23.42 14.09 -3.80
N LEU A 10 22.28 14.76 -3.91
CA LEU A 10 21.82 15.70 -2.88
C LEU A 10 21.23 15.01 -1.64
N ALA A 11 20.84 13.74 -1.75
CA ALA A 11 20.37 12.93 -0.63
C ALA A 11 21.51 12.38 0.28
N ALA A 12 22.76 12.52 -0.13
CA ALA A 12 23.94 12.14 0.65
C ALA A 12 24.63 13.37 1.28
N GLY A 13 23.92 14.09 2.14
CA GLY A 13 24.46 15.21 2.91
C GLY A 13 25.26 14.73 4.14
N PRO A 14 26.19 15.55 4.66
CA PRO A 14 27.09 15.14 5.73
C PRO A 14 26.35 14.97 7.05
N THR A 15 26.67 13.87 7.73
CA THR A 15 26.30 13.58 9.12
C THR A 15 26.77 14.71 10.05
N PHE A 16 25.86 15.50 10.60
CA PHE A 16 26.13 16.35 11.74
C PHE A 16 25.97 15.53 13.02
N ALA A 17 27.03 15.46 13.82
CA ALA A 17 27.00 14.87 15.14
C ALA A 17 26.00 15.65 16.03
N GLN A 18 24.97 15.01 16.51
CA GLN A 18 24.07 15.54 17.52
C GLN A 18 24.72 15.41 18.90
N THR A 19 24.80 16.52 19.61
CA THR A 19 25.10 16.58 21.03
C THR A 19 23.79 16.48 21.82
N GLU A 20 23.87 15.67 22.88
CA GLU A 20 22.88 15.26 23.86
C GLU A 20 22.00 16.41 24.41
N ASP A 21 20.72 16.17 24.45
CA ASP A 21 19.77 16.23 25.59
C ASP A 21 18.35 16.09 25.04
N THR A 22 17.82 14.86 25.03
CA THR A 22 16.41 14.61 24.74
C THR A 22 15.78 13.83 25.91
N PRO A 23 14.57 14.18 26.36
CA PRO A 23 13.85 13.38 27.35
C PRO A 23 13.60 11.98 26.82
N GLU A 24 13.73 11.00 27.69
CA GLU A 24 13.46 9.61 27.50
C GLU A 24 12.13 9.39 26.75
N GLN A 25 12.19 9.27 25.44
CA GLN A 25 11.09 8.74 24.64
C GLN A 25 11.13 7.23 24.80
N THR A 26 10.07 6.66 25.32
CA THR A 26 9.83 5.21 25.27
C THR A 26 10.05 4.75 23.84
N PRO A 27 11.00 3.84 23.56
CA PRO A 27 11.24 3.43 22.18
C PRO A 27 10.00 2.69 21.69
N ALA A 28 9.23 3.35 20.89
CA ALA A 28 8.37 2.63 19.96
C ALA A 28 9.27 1.62 19.23
N ILE A 29 8.82 0.37 19.14
CA ILE A 29 9.42 -0.63 18.26
C ILE A 29 9.74 0.12 16.98
N ASN A 30 11.01 0.25 16.66
CA ASN A 30 11.51 1.13 15.62
C ASN A 30 11.21 0.53 14.24
N VAL A 31 9.97 0.10 14.09
CA VAL A 31 9.43 -0.42 12.91
C VAL A 31 8.81 0.76 12.25
N VAL A 32 9.55 1.33 11.32
CA VAL A 32 8.86 1.85 10.19
C VAL A 32 8.71 3.34 10.03
N SER A 33 9.22 4.16 10.86
CA SER A 33 9.55 5.48 10.38
C SER A 33 10.57 5.31 9.24
N GLY A 34 10.06 5.12 8.01
CA GLY A 34 10.89 4.95 6.83
C GLY A 34 11.07 3.53 6.29
N ASN A 35 10.38 2.51 6.78
CA ASN A 35 10.43 1.18 6.16
C ASN A 35 9.63 1.19 4.83
N PRO A 36 10.27 0.95 3.67
CA PRO A 36 9.60 0.96 2.36
C PRO A 36 8.61 -0.20 2.17
N ALA A 37 8.60 -1.17 3.08
CA ALA A 37 7.55 -2.17 3.12
C ALA A 37 6.21 -1.59 3.61
N ALA A 38 6.21 -0.42 4.27
CA ALA A 38 4.98 0.31 4.62
C ALA A 38 4.50 1.09 3.41
N VAL A 39 3.34 0.74 2.92
CA VAL A 39 2.74 1.37 1.73
C VAL A 39 2.18 2.75 2.04
N ASN A 40 1.83 2.99 3.29
CA ASN A 40 1.16 4.21 3.74
C ASN A 40 2.15 5.27 4.17
N ILE A 41 2.91 5.79 3.23
CA ILE A 41 3.81 6.90 3.46
C ILE A 41 3.06 8.17 3.06
N ASP A 42 2.51 8.88 4.04
CA ASP A 42 1.79 10.12 3.77
C ASP A 42 2.71 11.18 3.15
N ALA A 43 3.86 11.43 3.75
CA ALA A 43 4.79 12.43 3.25
C ALA A 43 6.25 11.97 3.42
N GLY A 44 6.54 10.71 3.13
CA GLY A 44 7.87 10.12 3.33
C GLY A 44 8.36 10.28 4.77
N THR A 45 9.63 10.59 4.93
CA THR A 45 10.24 10.87 6.24
C THR A 45 10.02 12.30 6.72
N GLY A 46 9.65 13.22 5.82
CA GLY A 46 9.55 14.64 6.10
C GLY A 46 10.88 15.40 5.97
N GLN A 47 11.98 14.72 5.65
CA GLN A 47 13.33 15.31 5.56
C GLN A 47 13.41 16.47 4.56
N LEU A 48 12.64 16.41 3.47
CA LEU A 48 12.62 17.50 2.50
C LEU A 48 12.08 18.80 3.12
N GLY A 49 11.07 18.71 3.97
CA GLY A 49 10.56 19.83 4.73
C GLY A 49 11.58 20.40 5.69
N GLU A 50 12.26 19.54 6.44
CA GLU A 50 13.29 19.93 7.41
C GLU A 50 14.43 20.71 6.76
N LEU A 51 14.88 20.32 5.55
CA LEU A 51 15.91 21.01 4.79
C LEU A 51 15.57 22.49 4.46
N ILE A 52 14.30 22.83 4.43
CA ILE A 52 13.81 24.20 4.12
C ILE A 52 13.15 24.86 5.34
N GLY A 53 13.29 24.27 6.53
CA GLY A 53 12.76 24.81 7.79
C GLY A 53 11.29 24.56 8.02
N LEU A 54 10.66 23.66 7.27
CA LEU A 54 9.31 23.15 7.51
C LEU A 54 9.42 21.89 8.37
N THR A 55 9.05 22.00 9.64
CA THR A 55 9.17 20.88 10.59
C THR A 55 7.80 20.55 11.19
N PRO A 56 7.62 19.34 11.73
CA PRO A 56 6.39 18.97 12.42
C PRO A 56 6.01 19.95 13.55
N ASP A 57 6.99 20.58 14.20
CA ASP A 57 6.74 21.60 15.25
C ASP A 57 6.10 22.87 14.69
N THR A 58 6.40 23.20 13.44
CA THR A 58 5.77 24.36 12.73
C THR A 58 4.42 24.01 12.11
N GLY A 59 3.96 22.76 12.28
CA GLY A 59 2.72 22.27 11.70
C GLY A 59 2.82 21.89 10.23
N PHE A 60 4.02 21.79 9.67
CA PHE A 60 4.23 21.40 8.27
C PHE A 60 5.04 20.11 8.18
N ARG A 61 4.69 19.28 7.22
CA ARG A 61 5.47 18.13 6.82
C ARG A 61 5.55 18.07 5.30
N LEU A 62 6.74 17.90 4.76
CA LEU A 62 6.97 17.76 3.31
C LEU A 62 8.00 16.66 3.08
N GLY A 63 7.65 15.70 2.25
CA GLY A 63 8.51 14.57 1.94
C GLY A 63 7.94 13.73 0.83
N GLY A 64 8.41 12.50 0.70
CA GLY A 64 7.90 11.62 -0.34
C GLY A 64 8.68 10.32 -0.46
N VAL A 65 8.40 9.62 -1.56
CA VAL A 65 9.02 8.34 -1.89
C VAL A 65 9.32 8.27 -3.39
N LEU A 66 10.47 7.69 -3.70
CA LEU A 66 10.80 7.20 -5.04
C LEU A 66 10.97 5.69 -4.98
N LEU A 67 10.17 4.96 -5.77
CA LEU A 67 10.33 3.54 -6.04
C LEU A 67 10.77 3.35 -7.49
N ALA A 68 11.78 2.52 -7.73
CA ALA A 68 12.24 2.18 -9.06
C ALA A 68 12.50 0.68 -9.15
N ASP A 69 11.82 0.01 -10.08
CA ASP A 69 11.93 -1.42 -10.30
C ASP A 69 12.56 -1.72 -11.65
N PHE A 70 13.53 -2.62 -11.65
CA PHE A 70 13.98 -3.33 -12.84
C PHE A 70 13.42 -4.76 -12.78
N ASN A 71 12.75 -5.17 -13.83
CA ASN A 71 12.08 -6.47 -13.94
C ASN A 71 12.66 -7.28 -15.09
N TRP A 72 12.78 -8.58 -14.89
CA TRP A 72 13.21 -9.55 -15.88
C TRP A 72 12.35 -10.81 -15.81
N LEU A 73 11.57 -11.06 -16.85
CA LEU A 73 10.86 -12.34 -17.04
C LEU A 73 11.87 -13.38 -17.55
N VAL A 74 12.37 -14.20 -16.64
CA VAL A 74 13.47 -15.13 -16.93
C VAL A 74 13.03 -16.25 -17.89
N THR A 75 11.89 -16.88 -17.55
CA THR A 75 11.32 -18.00 -18.34
C THR A 75 9.81 -18.02 -18.24
N GLY A 76 9.17 -18.68 -19.19
CA GLY A 76 7.73 -18.88 -19.20
C GLY A 76 6.92 -17.61 -19.47
N GLY A 77 5.62 -17.66 -19.20
CA GLY A 77 4.72 -16.55 -19.46
C GLY A 77 4.52 -16.27 -20.95
N LYS A 78 4.11 -15.04 -21.26
CA LYS A 78 3.82 -14.61 -22.64
C LYS A 78 5.10 -14.26 -23.43
N GLU A 79 6.04 -13.55 -22.82
CA GLU A 79 7.21 -13.00 -23.48
C GLU A 79 8.52 -13.30 -22.72
N PRO A 80 8.95 -14.57 -22.62
CA PRO A 80 10.14 -14.94 -21.84
C PRO A 80 11.39 -14.22 -22.32
N GLY A 81 12.28 -13.86 -21.37
CA GLY A 81 13.51 -13.11 -21.63
C GLY A 81 13.32 -11.60 -21.66
N LYS A 82 12.09 -11.08 -21.62
CA LYS A 82 11.84 -9.64 -21.60
C LYS A 82 12.25 -9.00 -20.28
N THR A 83 12.68 -7.74 -20.40
CA THR A 83 12.99 -6.85 -19.29
C THR A 83 12.14 -5.60 -19.37
N GLY A 84 11.88 -5.00 -18.23
CA GLY A 84 11.17 -3.72 -18.12
C GLY A 84 11.57 -2.98 -16.86
N TRP A 85 11.34 -1.68 -16.84
CA TRP A 85 11.50 -0.86 -15.66
C TRP A 85 10.19 -0.13 -15.36
N ASN A 86 9.93 0.09 -14.09
CA ASN A 86 8.80 0.86 -13.61
C ASN A 86 9.28 1.79 -12.51
N PHE A 87 8.70 2.96 -12.40
CA PHE A 87 8.97 3.82 -11.28
C PHE A 87 7.74 4.61 -10.85
N LEU A 88 7.72 4.92 -9.57
CA LEU A 88 6.75 5.77 -8.91
C LEU A 88 7.50 6.82 -8.09
N PHE A 89 7.08 8.06 -8.23
CA PHE A 89 7.51 9.16 -7.40
C PHE A 89 6.29 9.83 -6.79
N ILE A 90 6.25 9.93 -5.47
CA ILE A 90 5.25 10.69 -4.74
C ILE A 90 5.95 11.79 -3.97
N LEU A 91 5.47 13.02 -4.17
CA LEU A 91 5.78 14.17 -3.33
C LEU A 91 4.52 14.54 -2.55
N GLY A 92 4.61 14.56 -1.23
CA GLY A 92 3.48 14.82 -0.34
C GLY A 92 3.79 15.88 0.70
N GLY A 93 2.74 16.58 1.11
CA GLY A 93 2.82 17.54 2.19
C GLY A 93 1.52 17.59 2.99
N ASN A 94 1.67 17.75 4.30
CA ASN A 94 0.57 17.91 5.24
C ASN A 94 0.74 19.21 6.03
N VAL A 95 -0.38 19.82 6.37
CA VAL A 95 -0.45 21.03 7.20
C VAL A 95 -1.38 20.76 8.38
N ASP A 96 -0.81 20.72 9.57
CA ASP A 96 -1.52 20.69 10.84
C ASP A 96 -2.10 22.10 11.11
N LEU A 97 -3.41 22.22 11.04
CA LEU A 97 -4.10 23.50 11.16
C LEU A 97 -4.28 23.93 12.63
N ASP A 98 -4.15 23.02 13.59
CA ASP A 98 -4.10 23.40 15.01
C ASP A 98 -2.82 24.20 15.29
N LYS A 99 -1.68 23.69 14.86
CA LYS A 99 -0.39 24.37 15.05
C LYS A 99 -0.26 25.66 14.24
N THR A 100 -0.84 25.73 13.04
CA THR A 100 -0.64 26.88 12.15
C THR A 100 -1.64 28.01 12.36
N ILE A 101 -2.90 27.70 12.61
CA ILE A 101 -3.98 28.68 12.73
C ILE A 101 -4.88 28.46 13.95
N GLY A 102 -4.59 27.49 14.83
CA GLY A 102 -5.37 27.19 16.04
C GLY A 102 -6.72 26.54 15.77
N LEU A 103 -6.82 25.70 14.73
CA LEU A 103 -8.02 24.90 14.44
C LEU A 103 -7.82 23.46 14.90
N PRO A 104 -8.32 23.07 16.10
CA PRO A 104 -8.00 21.80 16.70
C PRO A 104 -8.43 20.60 15.87
N GLY A 105 -7.55 19.59 15.75
CA GLY A 105 -7.81 18.32 15.09
C GLY A 105 -7.99 18.42 13.57
N ALA A 106 -7.74 19.58 12.97
CA ALA A 106 -7.87 19.78 11.54
C ALA A 106 -6.53 19.67 10.83
N GLU A 107 -6.51 18.97 9.69
CA GLU A 107 -5.34 18.76 8.85
C GLU A 107 -5.71 18.84 7.37
N VAL A 108 -4.81 19.35 6.55
CA VAL A 108 -4.91 19.32 5.09
C VAL A 108 -3.72 18.56 4.52
N GLY A 109 -3.98 17.60 3.65
CA GLY A 109 -2.94 16.85 2.95
C GLY A 109 -3.08 16.95 1.44
N SER A 110 -1.93 16.90 0.78
CA SER A 110 -1.84 16.87 -0.68
C SER A 110 -0.68 15.99 -1.12
N GLN A 111 -0.87 15.23 -2.20
CA GLN A 111 0.18 14.43 -2.83
C GLN A 111 0.15 14.59 -4.35
N PHE A 112 1.35 14.64 -4.91
CA PHE A 112 1.60 14.64 -6.34
C PHE A 112 2.24 13.31 -6.72
N LEU A 113 1.74 12.67 -7.78
CA LEU A 113 2.21 11.39 -8.29
C LEU A 113 2.82 11.55 -9.67
N LEU A 114 3.98 10.94 -9.87
CA LEU A 114 4.55 10.65 -11.18
C LEU A 114 4.79 9.14 -11.28
N TYR A 115 4.13 8.49 -12.24
CA TYR A 115 4.09 7.05 -12.39
C TYR A 115 4.32 6.66 -13.84
N LYS A 116 5.38 5.89 -14.13
CA LYS A 116 5.78 5.50 -15.50
C LYS A 116 6.46 4.14 -15.54
N GLY A 117 6.28 3.43 -16.65
CA GLY A 117 6.99 2.17 -16.88
C GLY A 117 6.39 1.32 -18.01
N TYR A 118 6.61 0.03 -17.87
CA TYR A 118 6.25 -1.00 -18.86
C TYR A 118 5.18 -1.94 -18.28
N ASP A 119 4.44 -2.58 -19.17
CA ASP A 119 3.52 -3.69 -18.89
C ASP A 119 4.30 -4.97 -18.60
N VAL A 120 4.87 -5.05 -17.40
CA VAL A 120 5.66 -6.23 -16.99
C VAL A 120 4.77 -7.40 -16.61
N ASN A 121 3.57 -7.13 -16.07
CA ASN A 121 2.59 -8.15 -15.71
C ASN A 121 2.00 -8.81 -16.96
N GLY A 122 1.65 -8.00 -17.96
CA GLY A 122 1.19 -8.51 -19.27
C GLY A 122 2.26 -9.28 -20.02
N GLN A 123 3.55 -8.92 -19.91
CA GLN A 123 4.65 -9.73 -20.46
C GLN A 123 4.72 -11.11 -19.80
N ALA A 124 4.45 -11.23 -18.52
CA ALA A 124 4.34 -12.51 -17.82
C ALA A 124 3.02 -13.24 -18.16
N GLY A 125 2.00 -12.52 -18.61
CA GLY A 125 0.64 -13.02 -18.74
C GLY A 125 -0.04 -13.25 -17.38
N SER A 126 0.42 -12.56 -16.34
CA SER A 126 -0.14 -12.62 -15.00
C SER A 126 -1.32 -11.70 -14.87
N VAL A 127 -2.42 -12.20 -14.31
CA VAL A 127 -3.60 -11.41 -13.94
C VAL A 127 -3.49 -10.91 -12.51
N LEU A 128 -2.91 -11.69 -11.60
CA LEU A 128 -2.63 -11.25 -10.23
C LEU A 128 -1.62 -10.10 -10.17
N GLY A 129 -0.71 -10.00 -11.15
CA GLY A 129 0.30 -8.96 -11.19
C GLY A 129 1.47 -9.18 -10.23
N TYR A 130 2.61 -9.65 -10.76
CA TYR A 130 3.80 -9.93 -9.93
C TYR A 130 4.56 -8.67 -9.50
N ASN A 131 4.29 -7.54 -10.14
CA ASN A 131 4.82 -6.24 -9.78
C ASN A 131 3.71 -5.20 -9.73
N SER A 132 3.49 -4.62 -8.56
CA SER A 132 2.47 -3.61 -8.32
C SER A 132 2.79 -2.25 -8.95
N LEU A 133 4.04 -2.00 -9.37
CA LEU A 133 4.43 -0.78 -10.07
C LEU A 133 4.23 -0.86 -11.59
N GLU A 134 3.33 -1.68 -12.08
CA GLU A 134 3.01 -1.66 -13.50
C GLU A 134 2.45 -0.30 -13.92
N ALA A 135 3.11 0.34 -14.86
CA ALA A 135 2.81 1.71 -15.27
C ALA A 135 2.75 1.89 -16.79
N SER A 136 2.41 0.82 -17.51
CA SER A 136 2.19 0.90 -18.96
C SER A 136 0.98 1.80 -19.27
N PRO A 137 0.97 2.48 -20.43
CA PRO A 137 -0.22 3.21 -20.83
C PRO A 137 -1.46 2.30 -20.88
N PRO A 138 -2.63 2.74 -20.37
CA PRO A 138 -2.96 4.10 -19.90
C PRO A 138 -2.61 4.40 -18.44
N LEU A 139 -1.98 3.48 -17.70
CA LEU A 139 -1.71 3.65 -16.27
C LEU A 139 -0.64 4.70 -15.98
N GLY A 140 0.37 4.83 -16.86
CA GLY A 140 1.45 5.80 -16.67
C GLY A 140 0.96 7.25 -16.75
N ARG A 141 1.11 8.01 -15.63
CA ARG A 141 0.52 9.34 -15.49
C ARG A 141 1.31 10.26 -14.57
N THR A 142 0.88 11.51 -14.55
CA THR A 142 1.36 12.57 -13.67
C THR A 142 0.14 13.33 -13.17
N GLU A 143 -0.12 13.33 -11.88
CA GLU A 143 -1.39 13.81 -11.36
C GLU A 143 -1.31 14.42 -9.95
N LEU A 144 -2.33 15.21 -9.60
CA LEU A 144 -2.68 15.50 -8.21
C LEU A 144 -3.31 14.23 -7.62
N TYR A 145 -2.50 13.45 -6.90
CA TYR A 145 -2.88 12.13 -6.42
C TYR A 145 -3.85 12.21 -5.24
N GLN A 146 -3.55 13.05 -4.24
CA GLN A 146 -4.42 13.29 -3.12
C GLN A 146 -4.57 14.80 -2.85
N LEU A 147 -5.75 15.20 -2.40
CA LEU A 147 -6.06 16.52 -1.85
C LEU A 147 -7.26 16.38 -0.93
N TRP A 148 -7.04 16.47 0.36
CA TRP A 148 -8.08 16.22 1.33
C TRP A 148 -7.97 17.12 2.56
N TRP A 149 -9.11 17.31 3.21
CA TRP A 149 -9.27 17.82 4.56
C TRP A 149 -9.61 16.67 5.48
N ARG A 150 -8.91 16.60 6.62
CA ARG A 150 -9.16 15.66 7.70
C ARG A 150 -9.56 16.44 8.95
N GLN A 151 -10.56 15.96 9.68
CA GLN A 151 -10.98 16.50 10.95
C GLN A 151 -11.09 15.39 11.98
N ALA A 152 -10.28 15.46 13.02
CA ALA A 152 -10.39 14.64 14.22
C ALA A 152 -11.33 15.30 15.23
N LEU A 153 -12.18 14.50 15.83
CA LEU A 153 -13.25 14.88 16.75
C LEU A 153 -13.35 13.88 17.89
N LEU A 154 -13.93 14.28 19.01
CA LEU A 154 -14.21 13.39 20.17
C LEU A 154 -12.95 12.74 20.73
N ASP A 155 -11.90 13.52 20.95
CA ASP A 155 -10.59 13.04 21.37
C ASP A 155 -10.06 11.95 20.43
N ASP A 156 -10.06 12.28 19.12
CA ASP A 156 -9.62 11.45 18.00
C ASP A 156 -10.42 10.14 17.74
N ARG A 157 -11.50 9.92 18.50
CA ARG A 157 -12.36 8.74 18.31
C ARG A 157 -13.20 8.77 17.03
N LEU A 158 -13.36 9.93 16.44
CA LEU A 158 -14.02 10.11 15.14
C LEU A 158 -13.13 10.95 14.25
N THR A 159 -12.72 10.39 13.12
CA THR A 159 -12.04 11.12 12.07
C THR A 159 -12.90 11.16 10.82
N ILE A 160 -13.05 12.34 10.25
CA ILE A 160 -13.73 12.56 8.98
C ILE A 160 -12.70 13.07 7.99
N ARG A 161 -12.56 12.43 6.85
CA ARG A 161 -11.74 12.91 5.74
C ARG A 161 -12.62 13.14 4.51
N VAL A 162 -12.49 14.32 3.89
CA VAL A 162 -13.24 14.72 2.71
C VAL A 162 -12.26 15.22 1.67
N GLY A 163 -12.37 14.70 0.44
CA GLY A 163 -11.52 15.14 -0.65
C GLY A 163 -11.15 14.01 -1.60
N LYS A 164 -10.10 14.23 -2.39
CA LYS A 164 -9.51 13.23 -3.26
C LYS A 164 -8.52 12.39 -2.45
N SER A 165 -8.77 11.12 -2.33
CA SER A 165 -7.97 10.20 -1.51
C SER A 165 -7.86 8.81 -2.13
N VAL A 166 -7.04 7.96 -1.51
CA VAL A 166 -6.76 6.59 -1.94
C VAL A 166 -7.45 5.61 -1.00
N PRO A 167 -8.65 5.11 -1.31
CA PRO A 167 -9.41 4.23 -0.43
C PRO A 167 -8.66 2.98 0.04
N THR A 168 -7.78 2.40 -0.78
CA THR A 168 -6.97 1.24 -0.39
C THR A 168 -5.99 1.50 0.76
N ILE A 169 -5.76 2.75 1.14
CA ILE A 169 -5.00 3.10 2.34
C ILE A 169 -5.84 2.87 3.61
N ASP A 170 -7.14 3.15 3.53
CA ASP A 170 -8.05 3.07 4.68
C ASP A 170 -8.71 1.70 4.84
N PHE A 171 -8.83 0.94 3.74
CA PHE A 171 -9.59 -0.29 3.65
C PHE A 171 -8.80 -1.39 2.95
N THR A 172 -9.15 -2.65 3.20
CA THR A 172 -8.53 -3.86 2.60
C THR A 172 -7.03 -4.02 2.86
N ASN A 173 -6.41 -3.08 3.51
CA ASN A 173 -4.97 -2.99 3.60
C ASN A 173 -4.43 -3.76 4.80
N VAL A 174 -4.01 -4.99 4.57
CA VAL A 174 -3.36 -5.82 5.58
C VAL A 174 -2.04 -5.22 6.10
N LEU A 175 -1.46 -4.28 5.34
CA LEU A 175 -0.21 -3.60 5.66
C LEU A 175 -0.40 -2.29 6.44
N ALA A 176 -1.62 -1.73 6.47
CA ALA A 176 -1.87 -0.48 7.16
C ALA A 176 -1.74 -0.63 8.67
N PRO A 177 -1.14 0.35 9.36
CA PRO A 177 -1.30 0.48 10.80
C PRO A 177 -2.78 0.72 11.11
N ILE A 178 -3.30 0.09 12.15
CA ILE A 178 -4.66 0.38 12.63
C ILE A 178 -4.60 1.74 13.33
N PRO A 179 -5.44 2.71 12.98
CA PRO A 179 -5.54 3.96 13.73
C PRO A 179 -6.17 3.63 15.09
N VAL A 180 -5.36 3.61 16.12
CA VAL A 180 -5.77 3.52 17.52
C VAL A 180 -5.26 4.76 18.22
N GLU A 181 -6.09 5.39 19.03
CA GLU A 181 -5.86 6.65 19.72
C GLU A 181 -4.40 7.13 19.77
N ASN A 182 -4.12 8.25 19.12
CA ASN A 182 -2.89 9.06 19.21
C ASN A 182 -1.55 8.42 18.78
N GLU A 183 -1.46 7.12 18.69
CA GLU A 183 -0.31 6.47 18.07
C GLU A 183 -0.82 5.35 17.16
N PRO A 184 -0.39 5.31 15.90
CA PRO A 184 -0.61 4.13 15.12
C PRO A 184 -0.02 2.98 15.93
N PHE A 185 -0.86 2.00 16.28
CA PHE A 185 -0.36 0.79 16.92
C PHE A 185 0.75 0.28 16.00
N PRO A 186 1.98 0.13 16.45
CA PRO A 186 3.07 -0.25 15.56
C PRO A 186 2.93 -1.73 15.22
N VAL A 187 1.90 -2.07 14.44
CA VAL A 187 1.97 -3.30 13.70
C VAL A 187 2.93 -2.99 12.56
N PRO A 188 4.13 -3.55 12.58
CA PRO A 188 5.12 -3.28 11.57
C PRO A 188 4.49 -3.58 10.22
N SER A 189 4.81 -2.78 9.25
CA SER A 189 4.40 -3.04 7.90
C SER A 189 4.84 -4.43 7.51
N LEU A 190 3.90 -5.18 7.00
CA LEU A 190 3.99 -6.60 6.97
C LEU A 190 4.98 -7.14 5.99
N SER A 191 5.44 -6.34 5.02
CA SER A 191 6.12 -7.02 3.96
C SER A 191 6.74 -6.10 2.92
N GLY A 192 7.91 -6.46 2.40
CA GLY A 192 8.46 -5.98 1.15
C GLY A 192 7.96 -6.77 -0.07
N LEU A 193 6.89 -7.54 0.03
CA LEU A 193 6.26 -8.16 -1.13
C LEU A 193 5.80 -7.07 -2.11
N ILE A 194 6.08 -7.28 -3.40
CA ILE A 194 5.81 -6.28 -4.44
C ILE A 194 4.72 -6.70 -5.42
N TYR A 195 4.12 -7.87 -5.25
CA TYR A 195 2.98 -8.28 -6.08
C TYR A 195 1.72 -7.45 -5.75
N THR A 196 0.87 -7.24 -6.75
CA THR A 196 -0.33 -6.40 -6.62
C THR A 196 -1.24 -6.78 -5.45
N PRO A 197 -1.50 -8.08 -5.16
CA PRO A 197 -2.35 -8.47 -4.03
C PRO A 197 -1.87 -8.02 -2.64
N ALA A 198 -0.61 -7.61 -2.49
CA ALA A 198 -0.14 -7.02 -1.24
C ALA A 198 -0.69 -5.60 -1.00
N PHE A 199 -1.15 -4.92 -2.04
CA PHE A 199 -1.59 -3.52 -2.01
C PHE A 199 -3.09 -3.36 -2.30
N VAL A 200 -3.63 -4.23 -3.13
CA VAL A 200 -5.03 -4.20 -3.56
C VAL A 200 -5.60 -5.60 -3.44
N ASN A 201 -6.77 -5.73 -2.82
CA ASN A 201 -7.48 -7.02 -2.83
C ASN A 201 -7.97 -7.30 -4.26
N PRO A 202 -7.55 -8.37 -4.93
CA PRO A 202 -7.91 -8.66 -6.32
C PRO A 202 -9.41 -8.66 -6.60
N THR A 203 -10.23 -9.03 -5.61
CA THR A 203 -11.70 -9.05 -5.78
C THR A 203 -12.32 -7.66 -5.83
N THR A 204 -11.54 -6.60 -5.61
CA THR A 204 -12.00 -5.21 -5.74
C THR A 204 -11.46 -4.51 -6.98
N GLU A 205 -10.59 -5.16 -7.75
CA GLU A 205 -10.03 -4.59 -8.98
C GLU A 205 -11.10 -4.26 -10.01
N GLY A 206 -11.05 -3.02 -10.53
CA GLY A 206 -12.02 -2.50 -11.48
C GLY A 206 -13.21 -1.78 -10.85
N ALA A 207 -13.47 -1.95 -9.55
CA ALA A 207 -14.52 -1.23 -8.83
C ALA A 207 -13.96 -0.26 -7.79
N MET A 208 -13.07 -0.70 -6.94
CA MET A 208 -12.50 0.13 -5.87
C MET A 208 -11.53 1.16 -6.44
N PRO A 209 -11.79 2.46 -6.28
CA PRO A 209 -10.77 3.46 -6.52
C PRO A 209 -9.65 3.27 -5.50
N GLY A 210 -8.41 3.42 -5.93
CA GLY A 210 -7.31 3.29 -5.00
C GLY A 210 -6.02 2.88 -5.67
N TYR A 211 -4.97 2.85 -4.90
CA TYR A 211 -3.59 2.63 -5.27
C TYR A 211 -3.12 3.67 -6.30
N TYR A 212 -3.43 3.63 -7.58
CA TYR A 212 -3.11 4.70 -8.54
C TYR A 212 -4.33 5.45 -9.05
N ASP A 213 -5.53 5.00 -8.70
CA ASP A 213 -6.78 5.64 -9.06
C ASP A 213 -7.47 6.21 -7.83
N SER A 214 -6.89 7.29 -7.25
CA SER A 214 -7.54 8.03 -6.18
C SER A 214 -8.88 8.61 -6.63
N ALA A 215 -9.81 8.78 -5.71
CA ALA A 215 -11.13 9.32 -6.02
C ALA A 215 -11.59 10.35 -4.99
N TRP A 216 -12.46 11.25 -5.43
CA TRP A 216 -13.17 12.15 -4.53
C TRP A 216 -14.21 11.38 -3.71
N GLY A 217 -14.24 11.66 -2.42
CA GLY A 217 -15.14 10.98 -1.51
C GLY A 217 -15.06 11.46 -0.08
N VAL A 218 -15.68 10.66 0.79
CA VAL A 218 -15.69 10.86 2.23
C VAL A 218 -15.31 9.56 2.90
N THR A 219 -14.41 9.63 3.88
CA THR A 219 -14.04 8.53 4.77
C THR A 219 -14.39 8.90 6.20
N LEU A 220 -15.00 7.97 6.93
CA LEU A 220 -15.22 8.06 8.38
C LEU A 220 -14.43 6.95 9.06
N ASN A 221 -13.63 7.31 10.05
CA ASN A 221 -12.95 6.37 10.92
C ASN A 221 -13.48 6.57 12.34
N ILE A 222 -13.95 5.50 12.97
CA ILE A 222 -14.54 5.51 14.30
C ILE A 222 -13.78 4.50 15.16
N THR A 223 -13.21 4.94 16.27
CA THR A 223 -12.48 4.12 17.24
C THR A 223 -13.17 4.21 18.60
N PRO A 224 -14.25 3.44 18.84
CA PRO A 224 -15.03 3.53 20.07
C PRO A 224 -14.21 3.18 21.32
N ILE A 225 -13.29 2.24 21.17
CA ILE A 225 -12.29 1.81 22.15
C ILE A 225 -10.98 1.54 21.42
N GLU A 226 -9.85 1.59 22.12
CA GLU A 226 -8.50 1.43 21.54
C GLU A 226 -8.31 0.18 20.70
N GLN A 227 -8.98 -0.93 21.03
CA GLN A 227 -8.79 -2.21 20.36
C GLN A 227 -9.80 -2.46 19.24
N PHE A 228 -10.73 -1.54 18.95
CA PHE A 228 -11.77 -1.77 17.96
C PHE A 228 -12.05 -0.54 17.12
N TYR A 229 -12.14 -0.71 15.81
CA TYR A 229 -12.47 0.36 14.88
C TYR A 229 -13.60 -0.04 13.92
N VAL A 230 -14.26 0.98 13.39
CA VAL A 230 -15.20 0.89 12.26
C VAL A 230 -14.86 2.00 11.28
N ASN A 231 -14.59 1.62 10.03
CA ASN A 231 -14.36 2.55 8.93
C ASN A 231 -15.53 2.47 7.95
N TRP A 232 -15.89 3.60 7.39
CA TRP A 232 -16.86 3.69 6.31
C TRP A 232 -16.41 4.71 5.28
N GLY A 233 -16.66 4.42 3.98
CA GLY A 233 -16.31 5.31 2.89
C GLY A 233 -17.33 5.30 1.77
N ILE A 234 -17.45 6.45 1.11
CA ILE A 234 -18.21 6.61 -0.14
C ILE A 234 -17.39 7.49 -1.09
N TYR A 235 -17.25 7.03 -2.32
CA TYR A 235 -16.38 7.64 -3.32
C TYR A 235 -17.06 7.71 -4.68
N ASP A 236 -16.51 8.55 -5.56
CA ASP A 236 -16.84 8.56 -6.98
C ASP A 236 -16.60 7.17 -7.57
N GLY A 237 -17.66 6.52 -8.02
CA GLY A 237 -17.66 5.15 -8.56
C GLY A 237 -17.42 5.07 -10.07
N SER A 238 -17.06 6.18 -10.71
CA SER A 238 -16.90 6.26 -12.17
C SER A 238 -15.80 5.36 -12.72
N LEU A 239 -14.84 4.91 -11.87
CA LEU A 239 -13.81 3.96 -12.26
C LEU A 239 -14.40 2.68 -12.84
N ALA A 240 -15.44 2.13 -12.24
CA ALA A 240 -16.10 0.91 -12.69
C ALA A 240 -16.75 1.04 -14.08
N SER A 241 -17.02 2.26 -14.53
CA SER A 241 -17.49 2.56 -15.90
C SER A 241 -16.36 2.94 -16.87
N GLY A 242 -15.09 2.71 -16.48
CA GLY A 242 -13.91 2.96 -17.31
C GLY A 242 -13.39 4.39 -17.29
N PHE A 243 -13.84 5.23 -16.35
CA PHE A 243 -13.32 6.56 -16.16
C PHE A 243 -12.23 6.56 -15.07
N THR A 244 -11.01 6.87 -15.45
CA THR A 244 -9.86 6.92 -14.54
C THR A 244 -9.95 8.10 -13.59
N THR A 245 -10.55 7.92 -12.41
CA THR A 245 -10.77 8.99 -11.42
C THR A 245 -9.49 9.64 -10.95
N GLY A 246 -8.38 8.90 -10.92
CA GLY A 246 -7.07 9.37 -10.55
C GLY A 246 -6.52 10.46 -11.48
N ASP A 247 -6.70 10.35 -12.78
CA ASP A 247 -6.21 11.32 -13.78
C ASP A 247 -6.87 12.70 -13.67
N HIS A 248 -7.96 12.81 -12.94
CA HIS A 248 -8.77 14.03 -12.86
C HIS A 248 -8.62 14.74 -11.51
N ALA A 249 -8.22 16.00 -11.53
CA ALA A 249 -8.07 16.82 -10.34
C ALA A 249 -9.42 17.11 -9.65
N PHE A 250 -10.50 17.20 -10.43
CA PHE A 250 -11.85 17.49 -9.95
C PHE A 250 -12.76 16.26 -10.00
N PRO A 251 -13.79 16.20 -9.14
CA PRO A 251 -14.72 15.08 -9.12
C PRO A 251 -15.52 14.97 -10.42
N HIS A 252 -15.81 13.75 -10.83
CA HIS A 252 -16.63 13.47 -12.00
C HIS A 252 -18.10 13.24 -11.62
N PHE A 253 -18.35 12.42 -10.59
CA PHE A 253 -19.68 12.11 -10.05
C PHE A 253 -20.76 11.88 -11.10
N ASN A 254 -20.62 10.82 -11.90
CA ASN A 254 -21.58 10.45 -12.94
C ASN A 254 -22.89 9.82 -12.40
N GLY A 255 -23.08 9.78 -11.08
CA GLY A 255 -24.22 9.15 -10.42
C GLY A 255 -23.95 7.71 -9.97
N THR A 256 -22.76 7.18 -10.19
CA THR A 256 -22.32 5.90 -9.64
C THR A 256 -21.41 6.12 -8.44
N TYR A 257 -21.49 5.20 -7.48
CA TYR A 257 -20.77 5.30 -6.21
C TYR A 257 -20.09 3.97 -5.86
N PHE A 258 -18.88 4.07 -5.34
CA PHE A 258 -18.24 2.98 -4.62
C PHE A 258 -18.41 3.22 -3.12
N MET A 259 -18.99 2.26 -2.42
CA MET A 259 -19.19 2.31 -0.97
C MET A 259 -18.47 1.14 -0.32
N ILE A 260 -17.89 1.37 0.85
CA ILE A 260 -17.14 0.35 1.58
C ILE A 260 -17.29 0.57 3.08
N ALA A 261 -17.37 -0.53 3.82
CA ALA A 261 -17.34 -0.52 5.28
C ALA A 261 -16.42 -1.62 5.76
N GLU A 262 -15.67 -1.35 6.82
CA GLU A 262 -14.74 -2.27 7.45
C GLU A 262 -14.81 -2.12 8.95
N MET A 263 -14.76 -3.24 9.66
CA MET A 263 -14.54 -3.27 11.10
C MET A 263 -13.37 -4.16 11.42
N GLY A 264 -12.66 -3.82 12.46
CA GLY A 264 -11.50 -4.63 12.88
C GLY A 264 -11.08 -4.35 14.29
N GLY A 265 -10.08 -5.07 14.70
CA GLY A 265 -9.54 -4.94 16.03
C GLY A 265 -8.13 -5.47 16.18
N THR A 266 -7.54 -5.11 17.30
CA THR A 266 -6.20 -5.51 17.73
C THR A 266 -6.27 -6.31 19.02
N TRP A 267 -5.29 -7.15 19.24
CA TRP A 267 -5.11 -7.91 20.47
C TRP A 267 -3.63 -8.17 20.75
N LYS A 268 -3.35 -8.59 21.97
CA LYS A 268 -2.04 -9.08 22.39
C LYS A 268 -2.17 -10.54 22.84
N LEU A 269 -1.24 -11.40 22.44
CA LEU A 269 -1.24 -12.83 22.77
C LEU A 269 -0.04 -13.19 23.64
N GLY A 270 -0.31 -14.03 24.66
CA GLY A 270 0.71 -14.64 25.52
C GLY A 270 1.36 -13.66 26.49
N GLU A 271 2.36 -14.15 27.20
CA GLU A 271 3.14 -13.38 28.17
C GLU A 271 4.06 -12.35 27.46
N ASP A 272 4.43 -12.60 26.21
CA ASP A 272 5.25 -11.71 25.39
C ASP A 272 4.43 -10.59 24.71
N GLU A 273 3.13 -10.50 25.00
CA GLU A 273 2.21 -9.49 24.44
C GLU A 273 2.27 -9.38 22.90
N LEU A 274 2.39 -10.51 22.19
CA LEU A 274 2.52 -10.54 20.72
C LEU A 274 1.31 -9.91 20.04
N LEU A 275 1.56 -8.85 19.31
CA LEU A 275 0.54 -8.05 18.65
C LEU A 275 -0.12 -8.79 17.51
N GLY A 276 -1.44 -8.69 17.43
CA GLY A 276 -2.23 -9.17 16.32
C GLY A 276 -3.33 -8.19 15.95
N ARG A 277 -3.83 -8.31 14.74
CA ARG A 277 -4.97 -7.57 14.23
C ARG A 277 -5.76 -8.37 13.23
N ALA A 278 -7.04 -8.05 13.07
CA ALA A 278 -7.86 -8.53 11.97
C ALA A 278 -8.88 -7.48 11.57
N GLY A 279 -9.29 -7.53 10.32
CA GLY A 279 -10.37 -6.73 9.77
C GLY A 279 -11.26 -7.56 8.87
N PHE A 280 -12.52 -7.17 8.81
CA PHE A 280 -13.53 -7.72 7.93
C PHE A 280 -14.37 -6.57 7.35
N GLY A 281 -14.64 -6.63 6.06
CA GLY A 281 -15.39 -5.58 5.39
C GLY A 281 -16.24 -6.09 4.25
N GLY A 282 -17.11 -5.19 3.78
CA GLY A 282 -17.89 -5.38 2.59
C GLY A 282 -17.93 -4.09 1.77
N TRP A 283 -18.11 -4.25 0.48
CA TRP A 283 -18.18 -3.13 -0.45
C TRP A 283 -19.29 -3.31 -1.46
N GLN A 284 -19.73 -2.23 -2.06
CA GLN A 284 -20.70 -2.18 -3.12
C GLN A 284 -20.33 -1.11 -4.14
N GLN A 285 -20.39 -1.47 -5.41
CA GLN A 285 -20.34 -0.56 -6.55
C GLN A 285 -21.74 -0.44 -7.15
N THR A 286 -22.22 0.78 -7.36
CA THR A 286 -23.50 1.05 -8.02
C THR A 286 -23.31 1.36 -9.50
N GLY A 287 -24.38 1.24 -10.30
CA GLY A 287 -24.38 1.55 -11.72
C GLY A 287 -23.89 0.41 -12.60
N ASN A 288 -23.93 0.60 -13.90
CA ASN A 288 -23.64 -0.45 -14.86
C ASN A 288 -22.14 -0.70 -15.00
N LEU A 289 -21.72 -1.94 -14.77
CA LEU A 289 -20.40 -2.44 -15.09
C LEU A 289 -20.50 -3.23 -16.41
N THR A 290 -19.55 -3.02 -17.33
CA THR A 290 -19.58 -3.67 -18.64
C THR A 290 -18.24 -4.30 -18.98
N ASN A 291 -18.25 -5.56 -19.38
CA ASN A 291 -17.11 -6.25 -19.95
C ASN A 291 -17.51 -6.99 -21.24
N GLY A 292 -17.03 -6.54 -22.37
CA GLY A 292 -17.44 -7.05 -23.67
C GLY A 292 -18.94 -6.86 -23.92
N THR A 293 -19.69 -7.95 -23.98
CA THR A 293 -21.15 -7.95 -24.16
C THR A 293 -21.95 -8.13 -22.87
N ILE A 294 -21.25 -8.37 -21.76
CA ILE A 294 -21.86 -8.58 -20.45
C ILE A 294 -22.00 -7.24 -19.75
N THR A 295 -23.19 -6.95 -19.23
CA THR A 295 -23.46 -5.76 -18.40
C THR A 295 -24.23 -6.19 -17.18
N GLU A 296 -23.76 -5.77 -15.99
CA GLU A 296 -24.44 -5.98 -14.71
C GLU A 296 -24.77 -4.64 -14.06
N ASP A 297 -25.88 -4.58 -13.30
CA ASP A 297 -26.32 -3.37 -12.57
C ASP A 297 -25.80 -3.41 -11.14
N GLY A 298 -24.59 -2.91 -10.99
CA GLY A 298 -23.88 -2.93 -9.74
C GLY A 298 -23.33 -4.30 -9.35
N THR A 299 -22.43 -4.30 -8.39
CA THR A 299 -21.86 -5.52 -7.81
C THR A 299 -21.44 -5.25 -6.37
N TYR A 300 -21.18 -6.30 -5.62
CA TYR A 300 -20.72 -6.21 -4.23
C TYR A 300 -19.76 -7.34 -3.88
N GLY A 301 -19.07 -7.18 -2.79
CA GLY A 301 -18.17 -8.22 -2.29
C GLY A 301 -17.85 -8.07 -0.82
N PHE A 302 -17.15 -9.08 -0.32
CA PHE A 302 -16.68 -9.15 1.05
C PHE A 302 -15.20 -9.49 1.08
N TYR A 303 -14.52 -9.04 2.13
CA TYR A 303 -13.11 -9.34 2.33
C TYR A 303 -12.78 -9.43 3.81
N GLY A 304 -11.63 -10.01 4.09
CA GLY A 304 -11.06 -10.04 5.42
C GLY A 304 -9.56 -10.23 5.39
N PHE A 305 -8.93 -9.83 6.47
CA PHE A 305 -7.51 -9.98 6.67
C PHE A 305 -7.17 -10.17 8.16
N ALA A 306 -6.02 -10.76 8.39
CA ALA A 306 -5.42 -10.85 9.72
C ALA A 306 -3.91 -10.78 9.62
N ALA A 307 -3.28 -10.24 10.65
CA ALA A 307 -1.85 -10.25 10.84
C ALA A 307 -1.53 -10.55 12.30
N GLN A 308 -0.48 -11.34 12.52
CA GLN A 308 -0.08 -11.76 13.85
C GLN A 308 1.43 -11.82 13.96
N THR A 309 1.98 -11.15 14.98
CA THR A 309 3.37 -11.37 15.40
C THR A 309 3.48 -12.81 15.92
N ILE A 310 4.28 -13.63 15.23
CA ILE A 310 4.47 -15.06 15.55
C ILE A 310 5.58 -15.22 16.57
N TRP A 311 6.60 -14.38 16.46
CA TRP A 311 7.74 -14.33 17.34
C TRP A 311 8.31 -12.91 17.41
N GLN A 312 8.78 -12.53 18.58
CA GLN A 312 9.49 -11.29 18.83
C GLN A 312 10.60 -11.59 19.85
N GLU A 313 11.76 -10.97 19.71
CA GLU A 313 12.82 -11.09 20.69
C GLU A 313 12.39 -10.44 22.00
N THR A 314 12.38 -11.23 23.09
CA THR A 314 11.99 -10.77 24.42
C THR A 314 13.18 -10.26 25.20
N GLY A 315 13.00 -9.18 25.95
CA GLY A 315 14.03 -8.59 26.82
C GLY A 315 14.69 -7.34 26.29
N HIS A 316 14.45 -6.97 25.06
CA HIS A 316 14.91 -5.74 24.42
C HIS A 316 13.77 -5.15 23.57
N ALA A 317 12.56 -5.12 24.11
CA ALA A 317 11.39 -4.55 23.41
C ALA A 317 11.67 -3.11 22.89
N ASP A 318 12.68 -2.51 23.45
CA ASP A 318 13.09 -1.13 23.22
C ASP A 318 14.27 -0.98 22.23
N GLU A 319 15.00 -2.06 21.88
CA GLU A 319 16.25 -1.90 21.13
C GLU A 319 16.40 -2.79 19.88
N SER A 320 15.80 -3.97 19.79
CA SER A 320 16.18 -4.90 18.72
C SER A 320 15.23 -4.94 17.52
N GLY A 321 13.95 -4.63 17.69
CA GLY A 321 12.98 -4.66 16.58
C GLY A 321 12.87 -6.00 15.85
N GLN A 322 13.49 -7.08 16.37
CA GLN A 322 13.51 -8.38 15.73
C GLN A 322 12.18 -9.10 15.93
N GLY A 323 11.63 -9.60 14.84
CA GLY A 323 10.36 -10.31 14.90
C GLY A 323 9.99 -11.01 13.61
N ILE A 324 8.99 -11.87 13.73
CA ILE A 324 8.36 -12.54 12.59
C ILE A 324 6.87 -12.27 12.66
N ILE A 325 6.31 -11.74 11.57
CA ILE A 325 4.88 -11.46 11.42
C ILE A 325 4.35 -12.28 10.27
N GLY A 326 3.27 -13.03 10.54
CA GLY A 326 2.47 -13.69 9.53
C GLY A 326 1.24 -12.89 9.17
N PHE A 327 0.73 -13.03 7.95
CA PHE A 327 -0.53 -12.45 7.51
C PHE A 327 -1.34 -13.41 6.67
N PHE A 328 -2.64 -13.15 6.65
CA PHE A 328 -3.61 -13.80 5.78
C PHE A 328 -4.60 -12.75 5.27
N GLN A 329 -5.04 -12.89 4.02
CA GLN A 329 -6.08 -12.06 3.43
C GLN A 329 -6.93 -12.86 2.46
N TRP A 330 -8.17 -12.43 2.26
CA TRP A 330 -9.09 -13.05 1.33
C TRP A 330 -10.13 -12.05 0.84
N GLY A 331 -10.81 -12.40 -0.24
CA GLY A 331 -11.94 -11.65 -0.75
C GLY A 331 -12.80 -12.49 -1.68
N ILE A 332 -14.05 -12.11 -1.81
CA ILE A 332 -15.01 -12.68 -2.76
C ILE A 332 -15.92 -11.58 -3.31
N ASN A 333 -16.40 -11.75 -4.51
CA ASN A 333 -17.49 -10.95 -5.08
C ASN A 333 -18.42 -11.84 -5.93
N ASP A 334 -19.56 -11.28 -6.35
CA ASP A 334 -20.53 -11.94 -7.21
C ASP A 334 -20.56 -11.36 -8.64
N SER A 335 -19.55 -10.59 -9.02
CA SER A 335 -19.51 -9.89 -10.30
C SER A 335 -19.37 -10.84 -11.49
N GLU A 336 -20.11 -10.52 -12.56
CA GLU A 336 -19.98 -11.15 -13.88
C GLU A 336 -18.94 -10.47 -14.77
N THR A 337 -18.49 -9.26 -14.40
CA THR A 337 -17.63 -8.41 -15.24
C THR A 337 -16.22 -8.20 -14.68
N MET A 338 -16.02 -8.30 -13.37
CA MET A 338 -14.71 -8.08 -12.74
C MET A 338 -13.74 -9.25 -12.97
N PRO A 339 -12.41 -9.02 -12.91
CA PRO A 339 -11.43 -10.04 -13.26
C PRO A 339 -11.39 -11.23 -12.29
N PHE A 340 -11.67 -11.04 -11.01
CA PHE A 340 -11.60 -12.07 -9.97
C PHE A 340 -12.94 -12.21 -9.25
N ASN A 341 -13.38 -13.46 -9.06
CA ASN A 341 -14.52 -13.77 -8.20
C ASN A 341 -14.10 -14.16 -6.77
N GLY A 342 -12.85 -14.51 -6.59
CA GLY A 342 -12.31 -14.86 -5.28
C GLY A 342 -10.80 -14.69 -5.21
N PHE A 343 -10.31 -14.54 -4.00
CA PHE A 343 -8.90 -14.38 -3.71
C PHE A 343 -8.57 -14.88 -2.31
N MET A 344 -7.37 -15.45 -2.17
CA MET A 344 -6.72 -15.63 -0.87
C MET A 344 -5.23 -15.40 -0.99
N GLY A 345 -4.63 -14.82 0.04
CA GLY A 345 -3.20 -14.58 0.14
C GLY A 345 -2.71 -14.79 1.56
N ALA A 346 -1.47 -15.24 1.68
CA ALA A 346 -0.81 -15.41 2.97
C ALA A 346 0.70 -15.20 2.82
N GLY A 347 1.36 -14.87 3.90
CA GLY A 347 2.80 -14.72 3.91
C GLY A 347 3.36 -14.48 5.29
N ALA A 348 4.66 -14.29 5.33
CA ALA A 348 5.37 -13.91 6.54
C ALA A 348 6.57 -13.02 6.21
N THR A 349 6.89 -12.13 7.12
CA THR A 349 8.07 -11.27 7.07
C THR A 349 8.84 -11.38 8.38
N ALA A 350 10.15 -11.57 8.26
CA ALA A 350 11.09 -11.52 9.37
C ALA A 350 11.85 -10.19 9.32
N PHE A 351 11.85 -9.47 10.43
CA PHE A 351 12.47 -8.17 10.61
C PHE A 351 13.71 -8.32 11.49
N GLY A 352 14.84 -7.74 11.07
CA GLY A 352 16.06 -7.64 11.88
C GLY A 352 16.75 -8.96 12.23
N VAL A 353 16.31 -10.10 11.67
CA VAL A 353 16.79 -11.45 12.04
C VAL A 353 18.19 -11.77 11.52
N ILE A 354 18.76 -10.92 10.67
CA ILE A 354 20.12 -11.10 10.15
C ILE A 354 21.12 -10.42 11.10
N PRO A 355 22.12 -11.14 11.63
CA PRO A 355 23.12 -10.54 12.51
C PRO A 355 23.77 -9.30 11.89
N SER A 356 23.88 -8.22 12.65
CA SER A 356 24.42 -6.92 12.23
C SER A 356 23.61 -6.18 11.16
N ARG A 357 22.37 -6.61 10.87
CA ARG A 357 21.45 -6.00 9.90
C ARG A 357 20.06 -5.82 10.51
N PRO A 358 19.89 -4.97 11.54
CA PRO A 358 18.63 -4.87 12.29
C PRO A 358 17.48 -4.28 11.48
N ASN A 359 17.78 -3.52 10.42
CA ASN A 359 16.77 -2.85 9.58
C ASN A 359 16.45 -3.60 8.28
N ASP A 360 17.06 -4.77 8.09
CA ASP A 360 16.79 -5.59 6.91
C ASP A 360 15.59 -6.50 7.15
N THR A 361 14.88 -6.82 6.06
CA THR A 361 13.74 -7.72 6.11
C THR A 361 13.85 -8.83 5.06
N ILE A 362 13.34 -10.00 5.41
CA ILE A 362 13.16 -11.13 4.49
C ILE A 362 11.70 -11.55 4.57
N GLY A 363 11.09 -11.82 3.44
CA GLY A 363 9.71 -12.29 3.45
C GLY A 363 9.39 -13.24 2.32
N VAL A 364 8.28 -13.91 2.51
CA VAL A 364 7.67 -14.82 1.54
C VAL A 364 6.16 -14.62 1.55
N GLY A 365 5.55 -14.69 0.38
CA GLY A 365 4.11 -14.60 0.22
C GLY A 365 3.60 -15.48 -0.90
N ALA A 366 2.34 -15.85 -0.77
CA ALA A 366 1.57 -16.58 -1.77
C ALA A 366 0.24 -15.85 -2.01
N ALA A 367 -0.19 -15.82 -3.25
CA ALA A 367 -1.47 -15.29 -3.67
C ALA A 367 -2.16 -16.26 -4.64
N TYR A 368 -3.41 -16.58 -4.37
CA TYR A 368 -4.24 -17.43 -5.20
C TYR A 368 -5.51 -16.69 -5.59
N GLY A 369 -5.71 -16.45 -6.88
CA GLY A 369 -6.90 -15.80 -7.44
C GLY A 369 -7.78 -16.78 -8.19
N TRP A 370 -9.09 -16.78 -7.89
CA TRP A 370 -10.11 -17.42 -8.74
C TRP A 370 -10.54 -16.42 -9.80
N LEU A 371 -10.20 -16.73 -11.05
CA LEU A 371 -10.47 -15.87 -12.19
C LEU A 371 -11.94 -16.00 -12.62
N ASN A 372 -12.50 -14.88 -13.07
CA ASN A 372 -13.85 -14.86 -13.59
C ASN A 372 -13.90 -15.58 -14.97
N PRO A 373 -14.69 -16.65 -15.12
CA PRO A 373 -14.76 -17.42 -16.36
C PRO A 373 -15.34 -16.62 -17.55
N ASN A 374 -16.01 -15.49 -17.28
CA ASN A 374 -16.46 -14.60 -18.33
C ASN A 374 -15.32 -13.81 -18.99
N ASN A 375 -14.20 -13.64 -18.25
CA ASN A 375 -13.07 -12.83 -18.67
C ASN A 375 -11.89 -13.70 -19.12
N PHE A 376 -11.73 -14.88 -18.50
CA PHE A 376 -10.54 -15.72 -18.68
C PHE A 376 -10.92 -17.17 -18.97
N GLN A 377 -10.07 -17.84 -19.74
CA GLN A 377 -10.21 -19.28 -20.01
C GLN A 377 -9.58 -20.14 -18.91
N ARG A 378 -8.66 -19.58 -18.13
CA ARG A 378 -8.18 -20.21 -16.89
C ARG A 378 -9.11 -19.87 -15.75
N ASP A 379 -9.23 -20.80 -14.81
CA ASP A 379 -10.07 -20.66 -13.62
C ASP A 379 -9.29 -20.08 -12.42
N HIS A 380 -7.96 -20.10 -12.46
CA HIS A 380 -7.13 -19.59 -11.38
C HIS A 380 -5.72 -19.20 -11.82
N GLU A 381 -5.05 -18.45 -10.95
CA GLU A 381 -3.61 -18.18 -10.99
C GLU A 381 -3.04 -18.29 -9.58
N LEU A 382 -1.87 -18.91 -9.41
CA LEU A 382 -1.12 -18.95 -8.16
C LEU A 382 0.21 -18.24 -8.32
N MET A 383 0.53 -17.37 -7.39
CA MET A 383 1.79 -16.65 -7.33
C MET A 383 2.50 -16.93 -6.00
N LEU A 384 3.81 -17.16 -6.10
CA LEU A 384 4.72 -17.26 -4.95
C LEU A 384 5.80 -16.20 -5.11
N GLN A 385 6.06 -15.41 -4.09
CA GLN A 385 7.07 -14.38 -4.12
C GLN A 385 7.92 -14.42 -2.85
N THR A 386 9.23 -14.20 -3.00
CA THR A 386 10.16 -14.02 -1.88
C THR A 386 11.06 -12.84 -2.16
N TYR A 387 11.50 -12.16 -1.12
CA TYR A 387 12.36 -10.99 -1.21
C TYR A 387 13.36 -10.91 -0.05
N TYR A 388 14.42 -10.18 -0.29
CA TYR A 388 15.30 -9.65 0.74
C TYR A 388 15.41 -8.14 0.54
N GLN A 389 15.09 -7.35 1.57
CA GLN A 389 15.20 -5.91 1.55
C GLN A 389 16.33 -5.47 2.48
N ALA A 390 17.32 -4.80 1.92
CA ALA A 390 18.46 -4.29 2.64
C ALA A 390 18.39 -2.77 2.75
N GLN A 391 18.52 -2.26 3.98
CA GLN A 391 18.80 -0.85 4.21
C GLN A 391 20.26 -0.57 3.89
N VAL A 392 20.52 0.32 2.93
CA VAL A 392 21.88 0.73 2.51
C VAL A 392 22.29 2.03 3.20
N PHE A 393 21.35 2.97 3.30
CA PHE A 393 21.43 4.21 4.07
C PHE A 393 20.09 4.41 4.79
N ASP A 394 20.02 5.35 5.70
CA ASP A 394 18.81 5.61 6.52
C ASP A 394 17.54 5.75 5.68
N ASN A 395 17.66 6.28 4.47
CA ASN A 395 16.56 6.54 3.56
C ASN A 395 16.64 5.80 2.23
N LEU A 396 17.63 4.90 2.04
CA LEU A 396 17.81 4.13 0.80
C LEU A 396 17.77 2.63 1.07
N PHE A 397 16.89 1.95 0.36
CA PHE A 397 16.73 0.50 0.43
C PHE A 397 16.89 -0.12 -0.95
N VAL A 398 17.42 -1.33 -0.98
CA VAL A 398 17.53 -2.16 -2.18
C VAL A 398 16.92 -3.53 -1.93
N GLN A 399 16.25 -4.08 -2.92
CA GLN A 399 15.42 -5.25 -2.70
C GLN A 399 15.40 -6.17 -3.95
N PRO A 400 16.21 -7.23 -3.98
CA PRO A 400 16.00 -8.34 -4.91
C PRO A 400 14.74 -9.13 -4.54
N VAL A 401 13.97 -9.50 -5.57
CA VAL A 401 12.71 -10.24 -5.46
C VAL A 401 12.69 -11.36 -6.49
N VAL A 402 12.24 -12.54 -6.08
CA VAL A 402 12.02 -13.70 -6.95
C VAL A 402 10.55 -14.05 -6.93
N THR A 403 9.95 -14.17 -8.09
CA THR A 403 8.53 -14.55 -8.24
C THR A 403 8.39 -15.78 -9.13
N TYR A 404 7.59 -16.74 -8.67
CA TYR A 404 7.10 -17.86 -9.46
C TYR A 404 5.60 -17.69 -9.69
N ILE A 405 5.18 -17.76 -10.95
CA ILE A 405 3.79 -17.63 -11.36
C ILE A 405 3.40 -18.97 -11.97
N LYS A 406 2.52 -19.68 -11.29
CA LYS A 406 1.95 -20.93 -11.79
C LYS A 406 0.65 -20.62 -12.51
N ASP A 407 0.50 -21.18 -13.70
CA ASP A 407 -0.69 -21.03 -14.51
C ASP A 407 -1.05 -19.56 -14.80
N PRO A 408 -0.15 -18.75 -15.47
CA PRO A 408 -0.42 -17.35 -15.77
C PRO A 408 -1.81 -17.16 -16.38
N GLY A 409 -2.66 -16.36 -15.72
CA GLY A 409 -4.12 -16.37 -15.90
C GLY A 409 -4.61 -15.85 -17.24
N ALA A 410 -3.83 -15.00 -17.91
CA ALA A 410 -4.26 -14.35 -19.16
C ALA A 410 -4.47 -15.34 -20.33
N SER A 411 -3.81 -16.51 -20.33
CA SER A 411 -4.04 -17.52 -21.35
C SER A 411 -3.63 -18.93 -20.90
N PRO A 412 -4.41 -19.97 -21.23
CA PRO A 412 -4.04 -21.35 -20.94
C PRO A 412 -2.83 -21.84 -21.78
N SER A 413 -2.42 -21.12 -22.80
CA SER A 413 -1.24 -21.43 -23.61
C SER A 413 0.09 -21.00 -22.97
N TYR A 414 0.06 -20.17 -21.92
CA TYR A 414 1.27 -19.72 -21.26
C TYR A 414 1.75 -20.75 -20.22
N SER A 415 3.05 -21.03 -20.27
CA SER A 415 3.69 -21.90 -19.27
C SER A 415 3.96 -21.14 -17.98
N ASP A 416 4.17 -21.87 -16.89
CA ASP A 416 4.62 -21.32 -15.63
C ASP A 416 5.83 -20.40 -15.82
N ALA A 417 5.85 -19.29 -15.09
CA ALA A 417 6.82 -18.24 -15.31
C ALA A 417 7.68 -17.97 -14.06
N TRP A 418 8.93 -17.59 -14.30
CA TRP A 418 9.84 -17.07 -13.29
C TRP A 418 10.22 -15.63 -13.64
N ALA A 419 10.04 -14.74 -12.69
CA ALA A 419 10.44 -13.35 -12.80
C ALA A 419 11.40 -12.96 -11.67
N LEU A 420 12.36 -12.10 -11.99
CA LEU A 420 13.24 -11.44 -11.06
C LEU A 420 12.94 -9.95 -11.10
N SER A 421 12.83 -9.33 -9.93
CA SER A 421 12.73 -7.88 -9.81
C SER A 421 13.82 -7.36 -8.88
N PHE A 422 14.26 -6.14 -9.16
CA PHE A 422 15.17 -5.41 -8.28
C PHE A 422 14.59 -4.04 -8.03
N ARG A 423 14.16 -3.79 -6.79
CA ARG A 423 13.59 -2.52 -6.36
C ARG A 423 14.63 -1.66 -5.65
N VAL A 424 14.62 -0.39 -5.96
CA VAL A 424 15.29 0.67 -5.20
C VAL A 424 14.23 1.58 -4.63
N THR A 425 14.30 1.85 -3.34
CA THR A 425 13.40 2.76 -2.63
C THR A 425 14.20 3.87 -1.98
N VAL A 426 13.80 5.11 -2.21
CA VAL A 426 14.34 6.30 -1.55
C VAL A 426 13.20 7.02 -0.85
N LEU A 427 13.35 7.24 0.46
CA LEU A 427 12.44 8.05 1.26
C LEU A 427 13.06 9.44 1.50
N PHE A 428 12.25 10.48 1.54
CA PHE A 428 12.76 11.85 1.79
C PHE A 428 11.71 12.76 2.44
#